data_004f01b729cffb10acb093928d48b197
#
_entry.id   004f01b729cffb10acb093928d48b197
#
_cell.length_a   1.000
_cell.length_b   1.000
_cell.length_c   1.000
_cell.angle_alpha   90.00
_cell.angle_beta   90.00
_cell.angle_gamma   90.00
#
_symmetry.space_group_name_H-M   'P 1'
#
loop_
_entity.id
_entity.type
_entity.pdbx_description
1 polymer ?
#
loop_
_entity_poly.entity_id
_entity_poly.type
_entity_poly.pdbx_seq_one_letter_code
_entity_poly.pdbx_strand_id
1 'polypeptide(L)'
;TGEPDSRILIISSYNPETSKTAKNISEFIEEYNRLGGNFSIDIENMNCKSFSEACLWEGRMKGILDKNVEKGIPKLIILLGQEAWTAYWSQDSLVTRDVPIMGGMVSRNAVLLPEVGTDLENWEAESVDVISDNIRELEVFGFAYEYDVVANLRLILDFYPETKHIAFITDN
;
A
#
# COMPACT_ATOMS: atom_id res chain seq x y z
N THR A 1 13.90 -28.40 18.28
CA THR A 1 14.52 -27.15 17.78
C THR A 1 13.64 -26.67 16.64
N GLY A 2 12.58 -25.91 16.98
CA GLY A 2 11.73 -25.26 15.98
C GLY A 2 12.54 -24.20 15.25
N GLU A 3 12.41 -24.12 13.94
CA GLU A 3 12.83 -22.94 13.20
C GLU A 3 12.14 -21.72 13.82
N PRO A 4 12.81 -20.53 13.86
CA PRO A 4 12.16 -19.32 14.33
C PRO A 4 10.85 -19.17 13.52
N ASP A 5 9.75 -18.92 14.23
CA ASP A 5 8.39 -18.88 13.69
C ASP A 5 8.36 -18.07 12.40
N SER A 6 8.37 -18.78 11.27
CA SER A 6 8.24 -18.14 9.96
C SER A 6 6.86 -17.52 9.87
N ARG A 7 6.80 -16.23 9.56
CA ARG A 7 5.54 -15.49 9.56
C ARG A 7 5.39 -14.57 8.36
N ILE A 8 4.13 -14.31 8.03
CA ILE A 8 3.69 -13.32 7.06
C ILE A 8 3.12 -12.14 7.84
N LEU A 9 3.52 -10.93 7.47
CA LEU A 9 3.00 -9.69 8.02
C LEU A 9 2.06 -9.04 7.02
N ILE A 10 0.79 -8.91 7.37
CA ILE A 10 -0.21 -8.16 6.60
C ILE A 10 -0.36 -6.79 7.24
N ILE A 11 -0.14 -5.72 6.46
CA ILE A 11 -0.36 -4.34 6.90
C ILE A 11 -1.52 -3.77 6.10
N SER A 12 -2.63 -3.49 6.77
CA SER A 12 -3.83 -2.94 6.15
C SER A 12 -3.90 -1.42 6.35
N SER A 13 -4.24 -0.69 5.28
CA SER A 13 -4.51 0.74 5.34
C SER A 13 -5.69 1.07 6.27
N TYR A 14 -6.73 0.23 6.22
CA TYR A 14 -7.97 0.42 6.95
C TYR A 14 -8.19 -0.69 7.98
N ASN A 15 -9.15 -0.44 8.88
CA ASN A 15 -9.53 -1.44 9.88
C ASN A 15 -9.87 -2.79 9.22
N PRO A 16 -9.13 -3.86 9.56
CA PRO A 16 -9.38 -5.21 9.04
C PRO A 16 -10.77 -5.77 9.36
N GLU A 17 -11.48 -5.19 10.32
CA GLU A 17 -12.85 -5.57 10.69
C GLU A 17 -13.92 -5.00 9.75
N THR A 18 -13.56 -4.08 8.84
CA THR A 18 -14.50 -3.61 7.82
C THR A 18 -14.80 -4.72 6.81
N SER A 19 -16.05 -4.78 6.34
CA SER A 19 -16.55 -5.94 5.58
C SER A 19 -15.72 -6.30 4.34
N LYS A 20 -15.25 -5.31 3.59
CA LYS A 20 -14.42 -5.56 2.39
C LYS A 20 -13.01 -6.04 2.73
N THR A 21 -12.37 -5.39 3.68
CA THR A 21 -11.01 -5.74 4.11
C THR A 21 -11.00 -7.09 4.81
N ALA A 22 -11.97 -7.35 5.69
CA ALA A 22 -12.13 -8.64 6.35
C ALA A 22 -12.31 -9.78 5.34
N LYS A 23 -13.12 -9.57 4.31
CA LYS A 23 -13.33 -10.57 3.25
C LYS A 23 -12.02 -10.88 2.53
N ASN A 24 -11.28 -9.89 2.07
CA ASN A 24 -10.04 -10.09 1.35
C ASN A 24 -8.98 -10.82 2.20
N ILE A 25 -8.87 -10.46 3.48
CA ILE A 25 -7.95 -11.13 4.40
C ILE A 25 -8.39 -12.58 4.67
N SER A 26 -9.69 -12.82 4.89
CA SER A 26 -10.23 -14.16 5.12
C SER A 26 -10.01 -15.05 3.90
N GLU A 27 -10.32 -14.58 2.70
CA GLU A 27 -10.12 -15.33 1.46
C GLU A 27 -8.63 -15.67 1.24
N PHE A 28 -7.74 -14.74 1.53
CA PHE A 28 -6.30 -14.99 1.49
C PHE A 28 -5.89 -16.09 2.48
N ILE A 29 -6.33 -16.01 3.73
CA ILE A 29 -5.99 -16.98 4.78
C ILE A 29 -6.55 -18.37 4.43
N GLU A 30 -7.80 -18.44 3.96
CA GLU A 30 -8.42 -19.69 3.54
C GLU A 30 -7.64 -20.36 2.41
N GLU A 31 -7.30 -19.60 1.38
CA GLU A 31 -6.56 -20.13 0.23
C GLU A 31 -5.11 -20.49 0.61
N TYR A 32 -4.46 -19.68 1.43
CA TYR A 32 -3.14 -19.98 1.95
C TYR A 32 -3.12 -21.33 2.72
N ASN A 33 -4.10 -21.55 3.60
CA ASN A 33 -4.24 -22.80 4.35
C ASN A 33 -4.58 -23.98 3.42
N ARG A 34 -5.46 -23.76 2.42
CA ARG A 34 -5.82 -24.77 1.43
C ARG A 34 -4.61 -25.24 0.63
N LEU A 35 -3.68 -24.34 0.33
CA LEU A 35 -2.42 -24.65 -0.38
C LEU A 35 -1.33 -25.23 0.52
N GLY A 36 -1.62 -25.48 1.80
CA GLY A 36 -0.68 -26.05 2.74
C GLY A 36 0.28 -25.07 3.38
N GLY A 37 -0.07 -23.78 3.39
CA GLY A 37 0.69 -22.74 4.09
C GLY A 37 0.81 -23.05 5.59
N ASN A 38 2.01 -22.84 6.13
CA ASN A 38 2.33 -23.20 7.52
C ASN A 38 2.98 -22.04 8.31
N PHE A 39 3.11 -20.84 7.71
CA PHE A 39 3.58 -19.67 8.42
C PHE A 39 2.45 -19.06 9.25
N SER A 40 2.80 -18.50 10.40
CA SER A 40 1.85 -17.67 11.14
C SER A 40 1.56 -16.37 10.39
N ILE A 41 0.38 -15.81 10.59
CA ILE A 41 -0.03 -14.57 9.92
C ILE A 41 -0.32 -13.53 10.99
N ASP A 42 0.47 -12.45 10.98
CA ASP A 42 0.25 -11.26 11.80
C ASP A 42 -0.46 -10.20 10.95
N ILE A 43 -1.46 -9.55 11.52
CA ILE A 43 -2.23 -8.49 10.87
C ILE A 43 -2.06 -7.20 11.67
N GLU A 44 -1.58 -6.16 10.99
CA GLU A 44 -1.44 -4.81 11.56
C GLU A 44 -2.35 -3.84 10.80
N ASN A 45 -2.87 -2.85 11.51
CA ASN A 45 -3.76 -1.85 10.97
C ASN A 45 -3.15 -0.46 11.10
N MET A 46 -2.98 0.24 9.99
CA MET A 46 -2.55 1.63 9.98
C MET A 46 -3.64 2.59 10.45
N ASN A 47 -4.91 2.14 10.42
CA ASN A 47 -6.06 2.96 10.81
C ASN A 47 -6.10 4.32 10.08
N CYS A 48 -5.81 4.33 8.79
CA CYS A 48 -5.92 5.52 7.96
C CYS A 48 -7.38 5.94 7.85
N LYS A 49 -7.65 7.25 7.94
CA LYS A 49 -9.01 7.79 7.89
C LYS A 49 -9.19 8.74 6.71
N SER A 50 -8.40 9.82 6.67
CA SER A 50 -8.48 10.81 5.61
C SER A 50 -7.09 11.29 5.20
N PHE A 51 -6.99 11.85 4.00
CA PHE A 51 -5.74 12.38 3.46
C PHE A 51 -5.15 13.52 4.30
N SER A 52 -5.96 14.20 5.11
CA SER A 52 -5.48 15.22 6.05
C SER A 52 -4.47 14.69 7.07
N GLU A 53 -4.42 13.37 7.27
CA GLU A 53 -3.46 12.68 8.13
C GLU A 53 -2.24 12.12 7.38
N ALA A 54 -2.10 12.37 6.08
CA ALA A 54 -1.08 11.72 5.24
C ALA A 54 0.35 11.89 5.79
N CYS A 55 0.67 13.06 6.34
CA CYS A 55 1.97 13.31 6.98
C CYS A 55 2.27 12.43 8.22
N LEU A 56 1.28 11.71 8.75
CA LEU A 56 1.45 10.81 9.89
C LEU A 56 1.64 9.35 9.46
N TRP A 57 1.32 9.01 8.22
CA TRP A 57 1.29 7.61 7.76
C TRP A 57 2.68 6.99 7.68
N GLU A 58 3.69 7.77 7.29
CA GLU A 58 5.08 7.30 7.27
C GLU A 58 5.52 6.84 8.68
N GLY A 59 5.30 7.69 9.69
CA GLY A 59 5.64 7.36 11.08
C GLY A 59 4.86 6.17 11.63
N ARG A 60 3.57 6.04 11.27
CA ARG A 60 2.76 4.85 11.63
C ARG A 60 3.33 3.58 11.01
N MET A 61 3.66 3.61 9.72
CA MET A 61 4.30 2.48 9.03
C MET A 61 5.62 2.12 9.69
N LYS A 62 6.48 3.11 9.95
CA LYS A 62 7.75 2.88 10.64
C LYS A 62 7.55 2.19 11.98
N GLY A 63 6.63 2.66 12.80
CA GLY A 63 6.33 2.06 14.10
C GLY A 63 5.84 0.60 13.98
N ILE A 64 5.03 0.28 12.97
CA ILE A 64 4.58 -1.09 12.70
C ILE A 64 5.77 -1.98 12.31
N LEU A 65 6.63 -1.51 11.40
CA LEU A 65 7.79 -2.27 10.95
C LEU A 65 8.78 -2.52 12.09
N ASP A 66 9.15 -1.50 12.84
CA ASP A 66 10.08 -1.61 13.98
C ASP A 66 9.56 -2.61 15.01
N LYS A 67 8.31 -2.48 15.46
CA LYS A 67 7.65 -3.41 16.40
C LYS A 67 7.67 -4.86 15.91
N ASN A 68 7.46 -5.05 14.59
CA ASN A 68 7.38 -6.38 14.03
C ASN A 68 8.76 -7.01 13.84
N VAL A 69 9.79 -6.23 13.52
CA VAL A 69 11.17 -6.72 13.40
C VAL A 69 11.72 -7.18 14.75
N GLU A 70 11.31 -6.56 15.86
CA GLU A 70 11.67 -7.01 17.22
C GLU A 70 11.22 -8.45 17.52
N LYS A 71 10.12 -8.89 16.91
CA LYS A 71 9.62 -10.28 17.02
C LYS A 71 10.34 -11.25 16.07
N GLY A 72 11.18 -10.74 15.18
CA GLY A 72 11.85 -11.48 14.10
C GLY A 72 11.41 -10.93 12.72
N ILE A 73 12.28 -11.05 11.74
CA ILE A 73 12.01 -10.55 10.38
C ILE A 73 10.96 -11.42 9.70
N PRO A 74 9.85 -10.85 9.19
CA PRO A 74 8.84 -11.62 8.46
C PRO A 74 9.42 -12.18 7.15
N LYS A 75 8.87 -13.26 6.64
CA LYS A 75 9.25 -13.89 5.37
C LYS A 75 8.55 -13.25 4.17
N LEU A 76 7.45 -12.56 4.40
CA LEU A 76 6.67 -11.84 3.41
C LEU A 76 5.94 -10.70 4.10
N ILE A 77 5.88 -9.54 3.45
CA ILE A 77 5.02 -8.42 3.84
C ILE A 77 3.94 -8.25 2.78
N ILE A 78 2.67 -8.21 3.20
CA ILE A 78 1.54 -7.92 2.34
C ILE A 78 0.99 -6.55 2.71
N LEU A 79 0.97 -5.64 1.74
CA LEU A 79 0.45 -4.29 1.88
C LEU A 79 -0.92 -4.20 1.23
N LEU A 80 -1.96 -3.93 2.02
CA LEU A 80 -3.34 -3.83 1.55
C LEU A 80 -3.82 -2.37 1.57
N GLY A 81 -4.10 -1.86 0.38
CA GLY A 81 -4.59 -0.51 0.16
C GLY A 81 -3.47 0.50 -0.13
N GLN A 82 -3.87 1.58 -0.79
CA GLN A 82 -2.96 2.58 -1.33
C GLN A 82 -2.16 3.30 -0.24
N GLU A 83 -2.75 3.56 0.92
CA GLU A 83 -2.12 4.30 2.00
C GLU A 83 -0.95 3.50 2.63
N ALA A 84 -1.16 2.19 2.88
CA ALA A 84 -0.10 1.31 3.36
C ALA A 84 1.03 1.18 2.32
N TRP A 85 0.66 1.06 1.05
CA TRP A 85 1.60 1.01 -0.06
C TRP A 85 2.46 2.26 -0.13
N THR A 86 1.84 3.43 -0.20
CA THR A 86 2.51 4.73 -0.24
C THR A 86 3.39 4.97 1.01
N ALA A 87 2.90 4.64 2.19
CA ALA A 87 3.65 4.80 3.44
C ALA A 87 4.91 3.91 3.48
N TYR A 88 4.84 2.71 2.92
CA TYR A 88 5.99 1.83 2.82
C TYR A 88 7.06 2.38 1.88
N TRP A 89 6.65 2.86 0.70
CA TRP A 89 7.57 3.44 -0.28
C TRP A 89 8.18 4.77 0.16
N SER A 90 7.53 5.49 1.06
CA SER A 90 8.01 6.76 1.62
C SER A 90 9.02 6.60 2.76
N GLN A 91 9.32 5.37 3.22
CA GLN A 91 10.32 5.16 4.27
C GLN A 91 11.72 5.55 3.78
N ASP A 92 12.45 6.36 4.55
CA ASP A 92 13.84 6.72 4.25
C ASP A 92 14.77 5.51 4.30
N SER A 93 14.55 4.63 5.27
CA SER A 93 15.28 3.39 5.44
C SER A 93 14.34 2.25 5.78
N LEU A 94 14.57 1.07 5.19
CA LEU A 94 13.77 -0.12 5.42
C LEU A 94 14.61 -1.20 6.11
N VAL A 95 14.28 -1.47 7.36
CA VAL A 95 14.82 -2.62 8.11
C VAL A 95 14.37 -3.97 7.51
N THR A 96 13.36 -3.93 6.65
CA THR A 96 12.78 -5.08 5.94
C THR A 96 13.15 -5.10 4.46
N ARG A 97 14.25 -4.46 4.05
CA ARG A 97 14.64 -4.31 2.64
C ARG A 97 14.74 -5.63 1.88
N ASP A 98 15.22 -6.68 2.54
CA ASP A 98 15.41 -7.99 1.93
C ASP A 98 14.16 -8.90 2.04
N VAL A 99 13.06 -8.35 2.53
CA VAL A 99 11.78 -9.07 2.64
C VAL A 99 10.95 -8.82 1.38
N PRO A 100 10.51 -9.87 0.69
CA PRO A 100 9.62 -9.69 -0.46
C PRO A 100 8.30 -9.05 -0.04
N ILE A 101 7.76 -8.21 -0.94
CA ILE A 101 6.54 -7.43 -0.71
C ILE A 101 5.48 -7.85 -1.71
N MET A 102 4.26 -8.00 -1.23
CA MET A 102 3.08 -8.20 -2.05
C MET A 102 2.11 -7.03 -1.89
N GLY A 103 1.78 -6.37 -2.99
CA GLY A 103 0.74 -5.33 -3.02
C GLY A 103 -0.62 -5.89 -3.38
N GLY A 104 -1.66 -5.46 -2.67
CA GLY A 104 -3.06 -5.73 -2.99
C GLY A 104 -3.90 -4.46 -2.88
N MET A 105 -4.79 -4.22 -3.84
CA MET A 105 -5.60 -3.00 -3.93
C MET A 105 -4.75 -1.72 -3.97
N VAL A 106 -3.70 -1.73 -4.77
CA VAL A 106 -2.74 -0.64 -4.91
C VAL A 106 -2.63 -0.18 -6.36
N SER A 107 -2.24 1.05 -6.58
CA SER A 107 -1.88 1.51 -7.92
C SER A 107 -0.39 1.29 -8.17
N ARG A 108 -0.02 1.17 -9.45
CA ARG A 108 1.36 1.10 -9.90
C ARG A 108 2.18 2.31 -9.43
N ASN A 109 1.55 3.48 -9.38
CA ASN A 109 2.19 4.69 -8.89
C ASN A 109 1.99 4.83 -7.38
N ALA A 110 3.05 5.14 -6.66
CA ALA A 110 3.01 5.57 -5.27
C ALA A 110 3.30 7.07 -5.20
N VAL A 111 2.53 7.79 -4.40
CA VAL A 111 2.81 9.19 -4.08
C VAL A 111 3.68 9.21 -2.83
N LEU A 112 4.86 9.82 -2.90
CA LEU A 112 5.71 9.97 -1.71
C LEU A 112 5.03 10.89 -0.72
N LEU A 113 4.98 10.49 0.54
CA LEU A 113 4.23 11.20 1.56
C LEU A 113 4.90 12.52 1.96
N PRO A 114 4.10 13.54 2.31
CA PRO A 114 4.64 14.82 2.77
C PRO A 114 5.23 14.70 4.17
N GLU A 115 6.25 15.50 4.46
CA GLU A 115 6.80 15.61 5.80
C GLU A 115 5.79 16.20 6.79
N VAL A 116 5.99 15.92 8.08
CA VAL A 116 5.16 16.46 9.16
C VAL A 116 5.24 17.98 9.16
N GLY A 117 4.08 18.63 9.10
CA GLY A 117 3.95 20.10 9.06
C GLY A 117 3.88 20.69 7.65
N THR A 118 3.88 19.85 6.62
CA THR A 118 3.65 20.30 5.24
C THR A 118 2.24 20.88 5.08
N ASP A 119 2.13 22.03 4.42
CA ASP A 119 0.86 22.59 3.98
C ASP A 119 0.31 21.76 2.81
N LEU A 120 -0.67 20.91 3.09
CA LEU A 120 -1.24 19.99 2.09
C LEU A 120 -2.02 20.71 0.98
N GLU A 121 -2.47 21.97 1.20
CA GLU A 121 -3.18 22.72 0.16
C GLU A 121 -2.24 23.19 -0.95
N ASN A 122 -0.97 23.43 -0.61
CA ASN A 122 0.05 23.90 -1.54
C ASN A 122 1.14 22.84 -1.81
N TRP A 123 0.96 21.62 -1.35
CA TRP A 123 1.93 20.55 -1.51
C TRP A 123 1.92 20.00 -2.93
N GLU A 124 3.09 20.00 -3.56
CA GLU A 124 3.30 19.33 -4.85
C GLU A 124 3.72 17.88 -4.62
N ALA A 125 2.81 16.96 -4.94
CA ALA A 125 3.01 15.54 -4.74
C ALA A 125 4.04 14.96 -5.71
N GLU A 126 5.05 14.29 -5.19
CA GLU A 126 5.98 13.48 -6.00
C GLU A 126 5.42 12.07 -6.16
N SER A 127 5.27 11.63 -7.41
CA SER A 127 4.81 10.29 -7.74
C SER A 127 5.92 9.47 -8.37
N VAL A 128 6.05 8.22 -7.94
CA VAL A 128 7.02 7.25 -8.46
C VAL A 128 6.31 6.03 -9.03
N ASP A 129 6.78 5.53 -10.16
CA ASP A 129 6.37 4.23 -10.70
C ASP A 129 7.15 3.13 -9.99
N VAL A 130 6.52 2.48 -9.01
CA VAL A 130 7.20 1.51 -8.14
C VAL A 130 7.72 0.27 -8.88
N ILE A 131 7.23 0.01 -10.09
CA ILE A 131 7.65 -1.13 -10.91
C ILE A 131 8.83 -0.73 -11.81
N SER A 132 8.69 0.39 -12.54
CA SER A 132 9.72 0.83 -13.49
C SER A 132 10.91 1.49 -12.79
N ASP A 133 10.63 2.33 -11.81
CA ASP A 133 11.68 3.09 -11.12
C ASP A 133 12.38 2.25 -10.06
N ASN A 134 11.66 1.33 -9.44
CA ASN A 134 12.14 0.43 -8.37
C ASN A 134 13.19 1.09 -7.46
N ILE A 135 12.89 2.31 -7.02
CA ILE A 135 13.82 3.20 -6.28
C ILE A 135 14.45 2.58 -5.03
N ARG A 136 13.87 1.49 -4.54
CA ARG A 136 14.33 0.77 -3.35
C ARG A 136 14.99 -0.57 -3.68
N GLU A 137 15.02 -0.97 -4.96
CA GLU A 137 15.53 -2.28 -5.40
C GLU A 137 14.87 -3.44 -4.63
N LEU A 138 13.56 -3.34 -4.39
CA LEU A 138 12.79 -4.31 -3.61
C LEU A 138 12.25 -5.41 -4.51
N GLU A 139 12.08 -6.60 -3.95
CA GLU A 139 11.37 -7.70 -4.59
C GLU A 139 9.86 -7.52 -4.39
N VAL A 140 9.14 -7.14 -5.44
CA VAL A 140 7.74 -6.72 -5.39
C VAL A 140 6.87 -7.66 -6.21
N PHE A 141 5.76 -8.13 -5.61
CA PHE A 141 4.75 -8.98 -6.22
C PHE A 141 3.36 -8.37 -6.07
N GLY A 142 2.38 -8.96 -6.76
CA GLY A 142 0.96 -8.66 -6.59
C GLY A 142 0.33 -7.99 -7.79
N PHE A 143 -0.84 -7.40 -7.56
CA PHE A 143 -1.63 -6.74 -8.59
C PHE A 143 -1.68 -5.25 -8.31
N ALA A 144 -1.23 -4.45 -9.28
CA ALA A 144 -1.32 -3.00 -9.24
C ALA A 144 -2.30 -2.53 -10.32
N TYR A 145 -3.16 -1.56 -9.96
CA TYR A 145 -4.01 -0.88 -10.91
C TYR A 145 -3.21 0.19 -11.65
N GLU A 146 -3.46 0.30 -12.94
CA GLU A 146 -2.95 1.39 -13.77
C GLU A 146 -4.14 2.25 -14.22
N TYR A 147 -4.10 3.54 -13.87
CA TYR A 147 -5.14 4.49 -14.24
C TYR A 147 -4.59 5.38 -15.36
N ASP A 148 -5.07 5.16 -16.59
CA ASP A 148 -4.74 6.04 -17.71
C ASP A 148 -5.76 7.18 -17.80
N VAL A 149 -5.50 8.23 -17.02
CA VAL A 149 -6.36 9.44 -17.01
C VAL A 149 -6.37 10.11 -18.38
N VAL A 150 -5.24 10.14 -19.07
CA VAL A 150 -5.12 10.80 -20.37
C VAL A 150 -5.93 10.07 -21.43
N ALA A 151 -5.87 8.75 -21.50
CA ALA A 151 -6.68 7.96 -22.43
C ALA A 151 -8.17 8.11 -22.14
N ASN A 152 -8.58 8.12 -20.86
CA ASN A 152 -9.96 8.36 -20.48
C ASN A 152 -10.44 9.77 -20.87
N LEU A 153 -9.62 10.81 -20.68
CA LEU A 153 -9.95 12.18 -21.10
C LEU A 153 -10.06 12.28 -22.63
N ARG A 154 -9.16 11.67 -23.37
CA ARG A 154 -9.25 11.62 -24.84
C ARG A 154 -10.54 10.94 -25.30
N LEU A 155 -10.87 9.81 -24.72
CA LEU A 155 -12.11 9.10 -25.03
C LEU A 155 -13.35 9.96 -24.77
N ILE A 156 -13.40 10.71 -23.65
CA ILE A 156 -14.49 11.65 -23.36
C ILE A 156 -14.58 12.73 -24.44
N LEU A 157 -13.47 13.31 -24.84
CA LEU A 157 -13.44 14.38 -25.85
C LEU A 157 -13.77 13.85 -27.25
N ASP A 158 -13.44 12.60 -27.57
CA ASP A 158 -13.82 11.95 -28.83
C ASP A 158 -15.33 11.73 -28.91
N PHE A 159 -15.98 11.35 -27.82
CA PHE A 159 -17.45 11.18 -27.77
C PHE A 159 -18.20 12.50 -27.61
N TYR A 160 -17.61 13.46 -26.92
CA TYR A 160 -18.23 14.75 -26.59
C TYR A 160 -17.27 15.90 -26.88
N PRO A 161 -17.00 16.22 -28.16
CA PRO A 161 -15.98 17.22 -28.56
C PRO A 161 -16.29 18.64 -28.08
N GLU A 162 -17.55 18.93 -27.77
CA GLU A 162 -17.96 20.24 -27.24
C GLU A 162 -17.79 20.40 -25.72
N THR A 163 -17.19 19.41 -25.06
CA THR A 163 -16.95 19.43 -23.61
C THR A 163 -16.04 20.59 -23.23
N LYS A 164 -16.51 21.49 -22.36
CA LYS A 164 -15.74 22.63 -21.85
C LYS A 164 -15.31 22.47 -20.39
N HIS A 165 -15.97 21.61 -19.65
CA HIS A 165 -15.72 21.40 -18.23
C HIS A 165 -15.75 19.91 -17.91
N ILE A 166 -14.77 19.46 -17.16
CA ILE A 166 -14.68 18.08 -16.67
C ILE A 166 -14.53 18.16 -15.16
N ALA A 167 -15.38 17.46 -14.43
CA ALA A 167 -15.23 17.28 -13.00
C ALA A 167 -14.51 15.96 -12.73
N PHE A 168 -13.43 16.02 -11.99
CA PHE A 168 -12.72 14.84 -11.52
C PHE A 168 -13.17 14.54 -10.09
N ILE A 169 -13.81 13.41 -9.89
CA ILE A 169 -14.32 12.98 -8.58
C ILE A 169 -13.49 11.77 -8.15
N THR A 170 -12.90 11.85 -6.98
CA THR A 170 -12.12 10.76 -6.38
C THR A 170 -12.60 10.54 -4.95
N ASP A 171 -12.50 9.32 -4.48
CA ASP A 171 -12.63 9.02 -3.06
C ASP A 171 -11.29 9.26 -2.35
N ASN A 172 -11.38 9.50 -1.06
CA ASN A 172 -10.20 9.69 -0.20
C ASN A 172 -9.72 8.34 0.31
#